data_e8f2da72e8f8f6e6bea69cb05be1fc01
#
_entry.id   e8f2da72e8f8f6e6bea69cb05be1fc01
#
_cell.length_a   1.000
_cell.length_b   1.000
_cell.length_c   1.000
_cell.angle_alpha   90.00
_cell.angle_beta   90.00
_cell.angle_gamma   90.00
#
_symmetry.space_group_name_H-M   'P 1'
#
loop_
_entity.id
_entity.type
_entity.pdbx_description
1 polymer ?
#
loop_
_entity_poly.entity_id
_entity_poly.type
_entity_poly.pdbx_seq_one_letter_code
_entity_poly.pdbx_strand_id
1 'polypeptide(L)'
;PGTGNGFLYNIDSLVVFKQNDAGTSAGQQDIARKVLGTEFQKVFSSNKGSIPVRNDMLADMSKYGFDACAQTSAKDFLADAKTGGLQPSMAHNMATTLAVQGAFFDVVTNYINDPKADPADAAKKLAAAIKSAR
;
A
#
# COMPACT_ATOMS: atom_id res chain seq x y z
N PRO A 1 -5.58 -15.29 -11.83
CA PRO A 1 -5.39 -16.20 -12.95
C PRO A 1 -5.72 -15.46 -14.26
N GLY A 2 -4.79 -15.43 -15.23
CA GLY A 2 -5.01 -14.78 -16.52
C GLY A 2 -4.74 -13.29 -16.60
N THR A 3 -4.29 -12.65 -15.51
CA THR A 3 -4.00 -11.20 -15.48
C THR A 3 -2.52 -10.85 -15.66
N GLY A 4 -1.67 -11.83 -15.89
CA GLY A 4 -0.22 -11.61 -15.90
C GLY A 4 0.35 -11.38 -14.50
N ASN A 5 1.59 -10.97 -14.43
CA ASN A 5 2.24 -10.59 -13.18
C ASN A 5 1.84 -9.16 -12.81
N GLY A 6 1.23 -8.98 -11.65
CA GLY A 6 0.85 -7.68 -11.15
C GLY A 6 0.77 -7.71 -9.63
N PHE A 7 1.56 -6.87 -8.97
CA PHE A 7 1.57 -6.72 -7.52
C PHE A 7 0.90 -5.41 -7.12
N LEU A 8 -0.23 -5.52 -6.42
CA LEU A 8 -0.93 -4.36 -5.86
C LEU A 8 -0.29 -3.97 -4.54
N TYR A 9 0.20 -2.74 -4.43
CA TYR A 9 0.93 -2.28 -3.24
C TYR A 9 0.38 -1.00 -2.63
N ASN A 10 0.63 -0.83 -1.34
CA ASN A 10 0.58 0.46 -0.66
C ASN A 10 1.88 0.70 0.13
N ILE A 11 2.16 1.96 0.43
CA ILE A 11 3.32 2.37 1.22
C ILE A 11 2.84 3.22 2.38
N ASP A 12 3.12 2.76 3.60
CA ASP A 12 2.95 3.60 4.80
C ASP A 12 4.18 4.50 4.95
N SER A 13 3.95 5.77 5.19
CA SER A 13 5.01 6.76 5.29
C SER A 13 5.03 7.43 6.67
N LEU A 14 6.22 7.58 7.23
CA LEU A 14 6.45 8.42 8.39
C LEU A 14 6.71 9.84 7.90
N VAL A 15 5.80 10.76 8.23
CA VAL A 15 5.95 12.18 7.89
C VAL A 15 6.48 12.92 9.11
N VAL A 16 7.54 13.69 8.94
CA VAL A 16 8.06 14.60 9.95
C VAL A 16 7.87 16.04 9.50
N PHE A 17 7.33 16.89 10.39
CA PHE A 17 7.09 18.29 10.09
C PHE A 17 8.29 19.13 10.47
N LYS A 18 8.54 20.21 9.73
CA LYS A 18 9.59 21.17 10.06
C LYS A 18 9.36 21.73 11.47
N GLN A 19 10.41 21.70 12.28
CA GLN A 19 10.42 22.27 13.62
C GLN A 19 11.41 23.43 13.68
N ASN A 20 11.12 24.42 14.53
CA ASN A 20 12.02 25.55 14.79
C ASN A 20 12.96 25.28 15.98
N ASP A 21 12.64 24.28 16.81
CA ASP A 21 13.45 23.85 17.94
C ASP A 21 14.43 22.73 17.52
N ALA A 22 15.70 22.91 17.84
CA ALA A 22 16.76 21.96 17.50
C ALA A 22 16.61 20.63 18.24
N GLY A 23 16.14 20.64 19.48
CA GLY A 23 15.91 19.43 20.28
C GLY A 23 14.78 18.57 19.69
N THR A 24 13.67 19.20 19.32
CA THR A 24 12.56 18.55 18.65
C THR A 24 12.98 17.97 17.29
N SER A 25 13.76 18.73 16.50
CA SER A 25 14.30 18.25 15.22
C SER A 25 15.21 17.04 15.37
N ALA A 26 16.08 17.02 16.39
CA ALA A 26 16.94 15.89 16.71
C ALA A 26 16.13 14.67 17.13
N GLY A 27 15.10 14.85 17.99
CA GLY A 27 14.18 13.78 18.38
C GLY A 27 13.43 13.15 17.20
N GLN A 28 12.96 13.95 16.25
CA GLN A 28 12.34 13.47 15.02
C GLN A 28 13.30 12.61 14.19
N GLN A 29 14.56 13.05 14.06
CA GLN A 29 15.58 12.29 13.34
C GLN A 29 15.89 10.96 14.02
N ASP A 30 15.94 10.94 15.35
CA ASP A 30 16.16 9.71 16.11
C ASP A 30 14.99 8.71 15.94
N ILE A 31 13.74 9.18 15.96
CA ILE A 31 12.58 8.35 15.66
C ILE A 31 12.68 7.80 14.24
N ALA A 32 12.98 8.62 13.25
CA ALA A 32 13.12 8.19 11.86
C ALA A 32 14.20 7.10 11.70
N ARG A 33 15.38 7.30 12.33
CA ARG A 33 16.43 6.27 12.33
C ARG A 33 15.99 4.96 12.98
N LYS A 34 15.28 5.04 14.11
CA LYS A 34 14.76 3.84 14.80
C LYS A 34 13.72 3.12 13.97
N VAL A 35 12.76 3.83 13.38
CA VAL A 35 11.71 3.25 12.53
C VAL A 35 12.30 2.58 11.28
N LEU A 36 13.35 3.14 10.69
CA LEU A 36 14.07 2.55 9.57
C LEU A 36 15.14 1.53 10.00
N GLY A 37 15.35 1.35 11.29
CA GLY A 37 16.32 0.40 11.85
C GLY A 37 15.84 -1.05 11.72
N THR A 38 16.81 -1.98 11.66
CA THR A 38 16.57 -3.41 11.46
C THR A 38 15.64 -4.01 12.52
N GLU A 39 15.86 -3.67 13.80
CA GLU A 39 15.04 -4.22 14.90
C GLU A 39 13.58 -3.80 14.80
N PHE A 40 13.32 -2.51 14.54
CA PHE A 40 11.95 -2.03 14.35
C PHE A 40 11.31 -2.68 13.13
N GLN A 41 11.99 -2.69 11.98
CA GLN A 41 11.48 -3.26 10.74
C GLN A 41 11.17 -4.76 10.90
N LYS A 42 12.03 -5.50 11.59
CA LYS A 42 11.80 -6.92 11.89
C LYS A 42 10.51 -7.12 12.68
N VAL A 43 10.39 -6.46 13.84
CA VAL A 43 9.24 -6.64 14.74
C VAL A 43 7.96 -6.11 14.10
N PHE A 44 8.01 -4.91 13.55
CA PHE A 44 6.83 -4.27 12.95
C PHE A 44 6.31 -5.05 11.75
N SER A 45 7.19 -5.37 10.79
CA SER A 45 6.78 -6.04 9.55
C SER A 45 6.32 -7.47 9.80
N SER A 46 6.93 -8.21 10.73
CA SER A 46 6.49 -9.56 11.09
C SER A 46 5.09 -9.56 11.72
N ASN A 47 4.80 -8.60 12.60
CA ASN A 47 3.49 -8.51 13.25
C ASN A 47 2.39 -7.94 12.34
N LYS A 48 2.75 -6.97 11.49
CA LYS A 48 1.82 -6.37 10.55
C LYS A 48 1.58 -7.22 9.30
N GLY A 49 2.50 -8.14 8.96
CA GLY A 49 2.48 -8.87 7.68
C GLY A 49 2.90 -8.00 6.50
N SER A 50 3.71 -6.97 6.73
CA SER A 50 4.20 -6.07 5.68
C SER A 50 5.60 -6.43 5.20
N ILE A 51 5.95 -6.01 3.99
CA ILE A 51 7.30 -6.13 3.45
C ILE A 51 8.18 -5.06 4.10
N PRO A 52 9.36 -5.41 4.68
CA PRO A 52 10.27 -4.42 5.24
C PRO A 52 10.83 -3.51 4.15
N VAL A 53 11.08 -2.23 4.47
CA VAL A 53 11.59 -1.25 3.49
C VAL A 53 13.10 -1.29 3.28
N ARG A 54 13.81 -2.13 4.02
CA ARG A 54 15.27 -2.22 3.97
C ARG A 54 15.73 -3.24 2.92
N ASN A 55 16.60 -2.82 2.02
CA ASN A 55 17.16 -3.70 0.97
C ASN A 55 17.99 -4.86 1.52
N ASP A 56 18.73 -4.63 2.62
CA ASP A 56 19.52 -5.69 3.27
C ASP A 56 18.64 -6.79 3.89
N MET A 57 17.45 -6.42 4.37
CA MET A 57 16.46 -7.40 4.85
C MET A 57 15.76 -8.13 3.70
N LEU A 58 15.44 -7.44 2.62
CA LEU A 58 14.83 -8.02 1.43
C LEU A 58 15.75 -9.03 0.74
N ALA A 59 17.06 -8.87 0.84
CA ALA A 59 18.04 -9.79 0.26
C ALA A 59 18.01 -11.18 0.91
N ASP A 60 17.69 -11.28 2.21
CA ASP A 60 17.56 -12.54 2.93
C ASP A 60 16.59 -12.40 4.12
N MET A 61 15.30 -12.43 3.83
CA MET A 61 14.25 -12.30 4.84
C MET A 61 14.23 -13.45 5.84
N SER A 62 14.72 -14.64 5.47
CA SER A 62 14.77 -15.80 6.34
C SER A 62 15.68 -15.57 7.55
N LYS A 63 16.79 -14.88 7.34
CA LYS A 63 17.74 -14.48 8.39
C LYS A 63 17.11 -13.63 9.50
N TYR A 64 16.06 -12.90 9.18
CA TYR A 64 15.33 -12.02 10.11
C TYR A 64 14.07 -12.69 10.69
N GLY A 65 13.83 -13.97 10.37
CA GLY A 65 12.73 -14.76 10.92
C GLY A 65 11.36 -14.50 10.28
N PHE A 66 11.34 -13.95 9.06
CA PHE A 66 10.09 -13.83 8.30
C PHE A 66 9.62 -15.20 7.81
N ASP A 67 8.31 -15.42 7.85
CA ASP A 67 7.70 -16.67 7.38
C ASP A 67 7.73 -16.81 5.85
N ALA A 68 7.35 -17.99 5.36
CA ALA A 68 7.35 -18.29 3.92
C ALA A 68 6.40 -17.40 3.11
N CYS A 69 5.28 -16.99 3.69
CA CYS A 69 4.31 -16.13 3.03
C CYS A 69 4.89 -14.72 2.80
N ALA A 70 5.49 -14.13 3.84
CA ALA A 70 6.16 -12.84 3.75
C ALA A 70 7.34 -12.86 2.75
N GLN A 71 8.13 -13.95 2.76
CA GLN A 71 9.23 -14.12 1.81
C GLN A 71 8.75 -14.21 0.36
N THR A 72 7.65 -14.95 0.12
CA THR A 72 7.05 -15.06 -1.22
C THR A 72 6.51 -13.72 -1.68
N SER A 73 5.76 -13.02 -0.83
CA SER A 73 5.23 -11.69 -1.13
C SER A 73 6.33 -10.68 -1.50
N ALA A 74 7.44 -10.69 -0.77
CA ALA A 74 8.59 -9.82 -1.07
C ALA A 74 9.28 -10.18 -2.39
N LYS A 75 9.40 -11.47 -2.72
CA LYS A 75 9.95 -11.93 -4.01
C LYS A 75 9.06 -11.47 -5.17
N ASP A 76 7.76 -11.63 -5.06
CA ASP A 76 6.80 -11.21 -6.08
C ASP A 76 6.84 -9.69 -6.27
N PHE A 77 6.84 -8.92 -5.17
CA PHE A 77 7.01 -7.47 -5.22
C PHE A 77 8.28 -7.05 -5.96
N LEU A 78 9.43 -7.67 -5.62
CA LEU A 78 10.71 -7.36 -6.27
C LEU A 78 10.77 -7.78 -7.75
N ALA A 79 10.11 -8.87 -8.11
CA ALA A 79 10.01 -9.31 -9.50
C ALA A 79 9.18 -8.33 -10.33
N ASP A 80 8.01 -7.93 -9.81
CA ASP A 80 7.11 -6.99 -10.49
C ASP A 80 7.68 -5.57 -10.55
N ALA A 81 8.47 -5.17 -9.54
CA ALA A 81 9.21 -3.91 -9.59
C ALA A 81 10.17 -3.81 -10.78
N LYS A 82 10.77 -4.93 -11.20
CA LYS A 82 11.68 -4.98 -12.34
C LYS A 82 10.97 -4.98 -13.69
N THR A 83 9.75 -5.45 -13.75
CA THR A 83 8.98 -5.61 -14.99
C THR A 83 7.92 -4.53 -15.22
N GLY A 84 7.79 -3.58 -14.30
CA GLY A 84 6.73 -2.56 -14.33
C GLY A 84 5.35 -3.11 -13.90
N GLY A 85 5.30 -4.27 -13.26
CA GLY A 85 4.08 -4.91 -12.77
C GLY A 85 3.52 -4.32 -11.46
N LEU A 86 4.22 -3.37 -10.84
CA LEU A 86 3.72 -2.74 -9.60
C LEU A 86 2.54 -1.82 -9.89
N GLN A 87 1.43 -2.04 -9.19
CA GLN A 87 0.22 -1.24 -9.28
C GLN A 87 -0.09 -0.58 -7.93
N PRO A 88 -0.17 0.76 -7.84
CA PRO A 88 -0.53 1.41 -6.60
C PRO A 88 -1.98 1.12 -6.21
N SER A 89 -2.22 0.94 -4.92
CA SER A 89 -3.56 0.63 -4.42
C SER A 89 -4.48 1.85 -4.46
N MET A 90 -5.61 1.72 -5.13
CA MET A 90 -6.66 2.72 -5.11
C MET A 90 -7.30 2.85 -3.72
N ALA A 91 -7.49 1.74 -3.01
CA ALA A 91 -8.09 1.73 -1.67
C ALA A 91 -7.26 2.48 -0.62
N HIS A 92 -5.95 2.69 -0.89
CA HIS A 92 -5.02 3.39 -0.01
C HIS A 92 -4.60 4.77 -0.53
N ASN A 93 -5.42 5.39 -1.36
CA ASN A 93 -5.20 6.74 -1.93
C ASN A 93 -3.92 6.89 -2.76
N MET A 94 -3.43 5.81 -3.38
CA MET A 94 -2.17 5.87 -4.12
C MET A 94 -2.33 5.86 -5.64
N ALA A 95 -3.45 5.33 -6.15
CA ALA A 95 -3.63 5.09 -7.58
C ALA A 95 -4.36 6.22 -8.32
N THR A 96 -5.11 7.06 -7.62
CA THR A 96 -5.98 8.07 -8.25
C THR A 96 -6.23 9.24 -7.30
N THR A 97 -6.95 10.27 -7.79
CA THR A 97 -7.37 11.40 -6.96
C THR A 97 -8.43 10.99 -5.94
N LEU A 98 -8.54 11.73 -4.84
CA LEU A 98 -9.58 11.50 -3.83
C LEU A 98 -11.00 11.60 -4.41
N ALA A 99 -11.21 12.46 -5.38
CA ALA A 99 -12.51 12.62 -6.05
C ALA A 99 -12.90 11.33 -6.80
N VAL A 100 -11.98 10.77 -7.58
CA VAL A 100 -12.22 9.52 -8.32
C VAL A 100 -12.40 8.34 -7.36
N GLN A 101 -11.59 8.27 -6.31
CA GLN A 101 -11.72 7.23 -5.29
C GLN A 101 -13.05 7.31 -4.56
N GLY A 102 -13.48 8.51 -4.15
CA GLY A 102 -14.78 8.72 -3.51
C GLY A 102 -15.92 8.28 -4.42
N ALA A 103 -15.92 8.71 -5.67
CA ALA A 103 -16.93 8.30 -6.65
C ALA A 103 -16.98 6.77 -6.85
N PHE A 104 -15.83 6.10 -6.85
CA PHE A 104 -15.77 4.64 -6.89
C PHE A 104 -16.39 4.01 -5.65
N PHE A 105 -16.01 4.44 -4.46
CA PHE A 105 -16.51 3.88 -3.20
C PHE A 105 -18.00 4.08 -3.03
N ASP A 106 -18.54 5.25 -3.41
CA ASP A 106 -19.97 5.53 -3.33
C ASP A 106 -20.78 4.55 -4.16
N VAL A 107 -20.40 4.32 -5.42
CA VAL A 107 -21.12 3.38 -6.29
C VAL A 107 -21.00 1.95 -5.79
N VAL A 108 -19.81 1.50 -5.37
CA VAL A 108 -19.59 0.14 -4.85
C VAL A 108 -20.36 -0.08 -3.54
N THR A 109 -20.33 0.90 -2.64
CA THR A 109 -21.05 0.83 -1.36
C THR A 109 -22.57 0.73 -1.60
N ASN A 110 -23.11 1.56 -2.50
CA ASN A 110 -24.52 1.51 -2.84
C ASN A 110 -24.92 0.17 -3.47
N TYR A 111 -24.07 -0.38 -4.35
CA TYR A 111 -24.29 -1.70 -4.95
C TYR A 111 -24.31 -2.82 -3.91
N ILE A 112 -23.33 -2.85 -2.99
CA ILE A 112 -23.24 -3.90 -1.95
C ILE A 112 -24.44 -3.85 -0.98
N ASN A 113 -24.94 -2.66 -0.69
CA ASN A 113 -26.02 -2.46 0.27
C ASN A 113 -27.43 -2.64 -0.34
N ASP A 114 -27.55 -2.78 -1.65
CA ASP A 114 -28.82 -3.04 -2.33
C ASP A 114 -28.87 -4.49 -2.86
N PRO A 115 -29.58 -5.42 -2.17
CA PRO A 115 -29.64 -6.81 -2.60
C PRO A 115 -30.38 -7.02 -3.94
N LYS A 116 -31.01 -5.99 -4.48
CA LYS A 116 -31.71 -6.00 -5.77
C LYS A 116 -30.92 -5.29 -6.87
N ALA A 117 -29.74 -4.77 -6.56
CA ALA A 117 -28.96 -4.03 -7.54
C ALA A 117 -28.45 -4.93 -8.68
N ASP A 118 -28.65 -4.49 -9.90
CA ASP A 118 -28.13 -5.16 -11.08
C ASP A 118 -26.64 -4.84 -11.28
N PRO A 119 -25.75 -5.85 -11.42
CA PRO A 119 -24.31 -5.63 -11.59
C PRO A 119 -23.96 -4.83 -12.85
N ALA A 120 -24.70 -5.01 -13.94
CA ALA A 120 -24.44 -4.31 -15.19
C ALA A 120 -24.78 -2.82 -15.09
N ASP A 121 -25.86 -2.49 -14.37
CA ASP A 121 -26.22 -1.10 -14.10
C ASP A 121 -25.26 -0.45 -13.11
N ALA A 122 -24.80 -1.18 -12.09
CA ALA A 122 -23.75 -0.70 -11.19
C ALA A 122 -22.44 -0.40 -11.94
N ALA A 123 -22.03 -1.27 -12.86
CA ALA A 123 -20.84 -1.03 -13.69
C ALA A 123 -20.98 0.20 -14.58
N LYS A 124 -22.14 0.45 -15.18
CA LYS A 124 -22.42 1.68 -15.95
C LYS A 124 -22.36 2.93 -15.09
N LYS A 125 -22.98 2.90 -13.90
CA LYS A 125 -22.93 3.99 -12.92
C LYS A 125 -21.50 4.27 -12.47
N LEU A 126 -20.72 3.23 -12.22
CA LEU A 126 -19.30 3.35 -11.85
C LEU A 126 -18.49 4.05 -12.95
N ALA A 127 -18.64 3.60 -14.19
CA ALA A 127 -17.94 4.21 -15.32
C ALA A 127 -18.32 5.70 -15.49
N ALA A 128 -19.60 6.05 -15.36
CA ALA A 128 -20.07 7.42 -15.42
C ALA A 128 -19.54 8.27 -14.26
N ALA A 129 -19.59 7.78 -13.04
CA ALA A 129 -19.12 8.48 -11.84
C ALA A 129 -17.61 8.76 -11.92
N ILE A 130 -16.79 7.80 -12.32
CA ILE A 130 -15.34 7.98 -12.52
C ILE A 130 -15.06 9.01 -13.61
N LYS A 131 -15.81 8.98 -14.72
CA LYS A 131 -15.64 9.94 -15.80
C LYS A 131 -15.96 11.37 -15.35
N SER A 132 -16.98 11.53 -14.52
CA SER A 132 -17.40 12.85 -13.99
C SER A 132 -16.43 13.39 -12.92
N ALA A 133 -15.71 12.52 -12.21
CA ALA A 133 -14.80 12.90 -11.13
C ALA A 133 -13.36 13.21 -11.61
N ARG A 134 -13.04 13.00 -12.89
CA ARG A 134 -11.75 13.31 -13.51
C ARG A 134 -11.64 14.78 -13.89
#